data_bbdfcc41d361d5abb54b2ccfea5c2e47
#
_entry.id   bbdfcc41d361d5abb54b2ccfea5c2e47
#
_cell.length_a   1.000
_cell.length_b   1.000
_cell.length_c   1.000
_cell.angle_alpha   90.00
_cell.angle_beta   90.00
_cell.angle_gamma   90.00
#
_symmetry.space_group_name_H-M   'P 1'
#
loop_
_entity.id
_entity.type
_entity.pdbx_description
1 polymer ?
#
loop_
_entity_poly.entity_id
_entity_poly.type
_entity_poly.pdbx_seq_one_letter_code
_entity_poly.pdbx_strand_id
1 'polypeptide(L)'
;MNYSLEILRNCTFCVELSANRTNVVVGDGAIDNPKVVFVGEAPGKNEDIQSKPFVGRSGQVLRQVLDALGYSKDDYYITNVVKCRPPKNRDPKLEEAKNCFPYLKLQLEAMTPEVICSLGTHATKYLISNGDFENISKR
;
A
#
# COMPACT_ATOMS: atom_id res chain seq x y z
N MET A 1 3.86 -11.20 -11.87
CA MET A 1 3.94 -9.90 -11.16
C MET A 1 4.34 -8.74 -12.05
N ASN A 2 5.29 -8.88 -12.95
CA ASN A 2 5.74 -7.78 -13.82
C ASN A 2 4.63 -7.16 -14.66
N TYR A 3 3.77 -7.98 -15.24
CA TYR A 3 2.62 -7.50 -16.04
C TYR A 3 1.64 -6.70 -15.18
N SER A 4 1.35 -7.19 -13.99
CA SER A 4 0.44 -6.50 -13.05
C SER A 4 1.01 -5.16 -12.57
N LEU A 5 2.33 -5.08 -12.39
CA LEU A 5 3.01 -3.84 -12.00
C LEU A 5 2.95 -2.80 -13.11
N GLU A 6 3.12 -3.19 -14.36
CA GLU A 6 3.04 -2.28 -15.51
C GLU A 6 1.63 -1.69 -15.64
N ILE A 7 0.61 -2.53 -15.53
CA ILE A 7 -0.78 -2.08 -15.52
C ILE A 7 -1.03 -1.12 -14.37
N LEU A 8 -0.56 -1.45 -13.17
CA LEU A 8 -0.72 -0.61 -11.99
C LEU A 8 -0.05 0.75 -12.16
N ARG A 9 1.17 0.80 -12.68
CA ARG A 9 1.91 2.04 -12.90
C ARG A 9 1.22 2.99 -13.86
N ASN A 10 0.39 2.46 -14.76
CA ASN A 10 -0.37 3.23 -15.75
C ASN A 10 -1.86 3.33 -15.39
N CYS A 11 -2.25 2.97 -14.18
CA CYS A 11 -3.65 2.95 -13.75
C CYS A 11 -4.25 4.36 -13.74
N THR A 12 -5.46 4.48 -14.30
CA THR A 12 -6.22 5.74 -14.36
C THR A 12 -7.64 5.59 -13.83
N PHE A 13 -7.92 4.55 -13.04
CA PHE A 13 -9.27 4.28 -12.53
C PHE A 13 -9.79 5.37 -11.58
N CYS A 14 -8.89 6.04 -10.85
CA CYS A 14 -9.25 7.14 -9.96
C CYS A 14 -8.91 8.45 -10.66
N VAL A 15 -9.90 9.11 -11.25
CA VAL A 15 -9.69 10.31 -12.08
C VAL A 15 -8.95 11.40 -11.30
N GLU A 16 -9.41 11.69 -10.08
CA GLU A 16 -8.82 12.73 -9.25
C GLU A 16 -7.40 12.38 -8.80
N LEU A 17 -7.17 11.12 -8.40
CA LEU A 17 -5.84 10.68 -7.97
C LEU A 17 -4.85 10.65 -9.13
N SER A 18 -5.27 10.14 -10.29
CA SER A 18 -4.38 10.07 -11.45
C SER A 18 -4.00 11.46 -11.99
N ALA A 19 -4.89 12.45 -11.85
CA ALA A 19 -4.60 13.83 -12.23
C ALA A 19 -3.66 14.53 -11.23
N ASN A 20 -3.69 14.15 -9.96
CA ASN A 20 -2.94 14.81 -8.88
C ASN A 20 -1.56 14.16 -8.61
N ARG A 21 -1.46 12.85 -8.74
CA ARG A 21 -0.23 12.12 -8.39
C ARG A 21 0.95 12.48 -9.29
N THR A 22 2.16 12.40 -8.73
CA THR A 22 3.39 12.41 -9.53
C THR A 22 3.76 11.00 -9.96
N ASN A 23 3.66 10.04 -9.04
CA ASN A 23 3.98 8.64 -9.29
C ASN A 23 2.91 7.72 -8.70
N VAL A 24 2.82 6.51 -9.25
CA VAL A 24 2.14 5.40 -8.58
C VAL A 24 3.14 4.75 -7.62
N VAL A 25 2.80 4.68 -6.35
CA VAL A 25 3.67 4.10 -5.31
C VAL A 25 3.26 2.64 -5.10
N VAL A 26 3.96 1.75 -5.77
CA VAL A 26 3.62 0.32 -5.81
C VAL A 26 3.95 -0.39 -4.50
N GLY A 27 5.13 -0.16 -3.98
CA GLY A 27 5.64 -0.81 -2.77
C GLY A 27 7.17 -0.90 -2.79
N ASP A 28 7.74 -1.44 -1.71
CA ASP A 28 9.19 -1.56 -1.55
C ASP A 28 9.55 -2.78 -0.69
N GLY A 29 10.52 -3.55 -1.14
CA GLY A 29 11.05 -4.69 -0.41
C GLY A 29 11.03 -6.01 -1.19
N ALA A 30 11.02 -7.12 -0.45
CA ALA A 30 11.07 -8.46 -1.02
C ALA A 30 9.72 -8.88 -1.61
N ILE A 31 9.74 -9.34 -2.85
CA ILE A 31 8.53 -9.78 -3.57
C ILE A 31 8.37 -11.31 -3.57
N ASP A 32 9.40 -12.04 -3.17
CA ASP A 32 9.38 -13.51 -3.16
C ASP A 32 9.25 -14.01 -1.72
N ASN A 33 8.05 -14.44 -1.34
CA ASN A 33 7.76 -15.04 -0.04
C ASN A 33 8.30 -14.22 1.16
N PRO A 34 8.00 -12.91 1.26
CA PRO A 34 8.44 -12.16 2.42
C PRO A 34 7.81 -12.72 3.69
N LYS A 35 8.51 -12.60 4.83
CA LYS A 35 7.95 -13.01 6.12
C LYS A 35 6.74 -12.19 6.49
N VAL A 36 6.81 -10.87 6.22
CA VAL A 36 5.73 -9.96 6.54
C VAL A 36 5.54 -8.91 5.44
N VAL A 37 4.29 -8.57 5.15
CA VAL A 37 3.92 -7.44 4.33
C VAL A 37 3.23 -6.41 5.22
N PHE A 38 3.77 -5.20 5.24
CA PHE A 38 3.17 -4.07 5.94
C PHE A 38 2.27 -3.30 4.97
N VAL A 39 1.05 -3.02 5.39
CA VAL A 39 0.04 -2.36 4.55
C VAL A 39 -0.51 -1.13 5.26
N GLY A 40 -0.20 0.05 4.73
CA GLY A 40 -0.77 1.31 5.18
C GLY A 40 -1.93 1.76 4.31
N GLU A 41 -2.36 3.02 4.48
CA GLU A 41 -3.52 3.55 3.77
C GLU A 41 -3.19 4.08 2.37
N ALA A 42 -2.36 5.10 2.28
CA ALA A 42 -2.03 5.78 1.02
C ALA A 42 -0.71 6.55 1.11
N PRO A 43 -0.06 6.82 -0.03
CA PRO A 43 1.15 7.63 -0.05
C PRO A 43 0.88 9.09 0.31
N GLY A 44 1.83 9.71 1.03
CA GLY A 44 1.88 11.15 1.23
C GLY A 44 2.75 11.83 0.16
N LYS A 45 3.07 13.12 0.39
CA LYS A 45 3.85 13.93 -0.55
C LYS A 45 5.23 13.34 -0.85
N ASN A 46 5.97 12.98 0.19
CA ASN A 46 7.33 12.47 0.03
C ASN A 46 7.34 11.11 -0.67
N GLU A 47 6.38 10.26 -0.34
CA GLU A 47 6.21 8.96 -0.98
C GLU A 47 5.90 9.11 -2.47
N ASP A 48 5.02 10.06 -2.81
CA ASP A 48 4.65 10.34 -4.19
C ASP A 48 5.84 10.86 -5.01
N ILE A 49 6.66 11.74 -4.44
CA ILE A 49 7.86 12.28 -5.10
C ILE A 49 8.91 11.19 -5.31
N GLN A 50 9.16 10.37 -4.29
CA GLN A 50 10.22 9.36 -4.31
C GLN A 50 9.78 8.02 -4.91
N SER A 51 8.49 7.85 -5.17
CA SER A 51 7.90 6.58 -5.64
C SER A 51 8.17 5.41 -4.69
N LYS A 52 8.27 5.68 -3.39
CA LYS A 52 8.51 4.68 -2.35
C LYS A 52 7.55 4.87 -1.18
N PRO A 53 6.97 3.78 -0.62
CA PRO A 53 6.11 3.87 0.54
C PRO A 53 6.91 4.15 1.81
N PHE A 54 6.28 4.80 2.77
CA PHE A 54 6.82 4.96 4.13
C PHE A 54 8.24 5.54 4.16
N VAL A 55 8.44 6.68 3.51
CA VAL A 55 9.72 7.42 3.53
C VAL A 55 9.67 8.63 4.45
N GLY A 56 8.48 9.03 4.91
CA GLY A 56 8.32 10.09 5.89
C GLY A 56 8.65 9.63 7.30
N ARG A 57 8.24 10.43 8.29
CA ARG A 57 8.58 10.20 9.70
C ARG A 57 8.12 8.83 10.22
N SER A 58 6.87 8.47 9.95
CA SER A 58 6.32 7.17 10.38
C SER A 58 7.06 6.01 9.73
N GLY A 59 7.42 6.17 8.47
CA GLY A 59 8.16 5.15 7.73
C GLY A 59 9.57 4.96 8.26
N GLN A 60 10.23 6.05 8.66
CA GLN A 60 11.56 5.97 9.26
C GLN A 60 11.51 5.21 10.58
N VAL A 61 10.50 5.47 11.42
CA VAL A 61 10.31 4.74 12.68
C VAL A 61 10.09 3.25 12.41
N LEU A 62 9.24 2.90 11.45
CA LEU A 62 9.01 1.51 11.08
C LEU A 62 10.31 0.81 10.67
N ARG A 63 11.09 1.44 9.80
CA ARG A 63 12.35 0.86 9.31
C ARG A 63 13.38 0.70 10.43
N GLN A 64 13.45 1.66 11.36
CA GLN A 64 14.33 1.56 12.53
C GLN A 64 13.93 0.40 13.43
N VAL A 65 12.64 0.19 13.66
CA VAL A 65 12.14 -0.95 14.46
C VAL A 65 12.49 -2.27 13.77
N LEU A 66 12.32 -2.35 12.46
CA LEU A 66 12.65 -3.56 11.71
C LEU A 66 14.15 -3.87 11.77
N ASP A 67 15.00 -2.85 11.63
CA ASP A 67 16.45 -3.00 11.76
C ASP A 67 16.82 -3.49 13.17
N ALA A 68 16.20 -2.93 14.20
CA ALA A 68 16.46 -3.32 15.60
C ALA A 68 16.03 -4.76 15.87
N LEU A 69 14.98 -5.25 15.18
CA LEU A 69 14.52 -6.63 15.29
C LEU A 69 15.33 -7.62 14.43
N GLY A 70 16.29 -7.13 13.67
CA GLY A 70 17.15 -7.97 12.84
C GLY A 70 16.54 -8.34 11.47
N TYR A 71 15.45 -7.70 11.06
CA TYR A 71 14.91 -7.92 9.73
C TYR A 71 15.73 -7.19 8.67
N SER A 72 16.01 -7.87 7.57
CA SER A 72 16.60 -7.26 6.37
C SER A 72 15.52 -6.95 5.34
N LYS A 73 15.91 -6.24 4.27
CA LYS A 73 15.00 -5.96 3.16
C LYS A 73 14.49 -7.22 2.45
N ASP A 74 15.15 -8.36 2.64
CA ASP A 74 14.71 -9.64 2.09
C ASP A 74 13.58 -10.28 2.89
N ASP A 75 13.30 -9.78 4.09
CA ASP A 75 12.32 -10.34 5.00
C ASP A 75 10.94 -9.70 4.88
N TYR A 76 10.83 -8.47 4.35
CA TYR A 76 9.58 -7.74 4.36
C TYR A 76 9.31 -6.97 3.08
N TYR A 77 8.05 -6.65 2.87
CA TYR A 77 7.57 -5.75 1.83
C TYR A 77 6.65 -4.72 2.45
N ILE A 78 6.72 -3.47 1.98
CA ILE A 78 5.89 -2.38 2.49
C ILE A 78 5.08 -1.81 1.34
N THR A 79 3.77 -1.63 1.57
CA THR A 79 2.88 -1.05 0.57
C THR A 79 1.71 -0.35 1.24
N ASN A 80 0.76 0.11 0.45
CA ASN A 80 -0.48 0.74 0.89
C ASN A 80 -1.67 0.14 0.17
N VAL A 81 -2.85 0.28 0.72
CA VAL A 81 -4.11 -0.09 0.06
C VAL A 81 -4.28 0.75 -1.22
N VAL A 82 -4.11 2.06 -1.10
CA VAL A 82 -4.18 3.00 -2.23
C VAL A 82 -2.76 3.32 -2.68
N LYS A 83 -2.52 3.26 -3.98
CA LYS A 83 -1.17 3.40 -4.55
C LYS A 83 -0.86 4.82 -5.04
N CYS A 84 -1.83 5.72 -4.97
CA CYS A 84 -1.70 7.09 -5.46
C CYS A 84 -2.01 8.08 -4.34
N ARG A 85 -1.22 9.15 -4.26
CA ARG A 85 -1.41 10.20 -3.26
C ARG A 85 -2.71 10.96 -3.49
N PRO A 86 -3.61 11.04 -2.48
CA PRO A 86 -4.77 11.92 -2.57
C PRO A 86 -4.38 13.40 -2.50
N PRO A 87 -5.14 14.30 -3.15
CA PRO A 87 -4.87 15.73 -3.10
C PRO A 87 -4.77 16.24 -1.66
N LYS A 88 -3.75 17.05 -1.38
CA LYS A 88 -3.50 17.65 -0.05
C LYS A 88 -3.42 16.62 1.08
N ASN A 89 -3.01 15.39 0.77
CA ASN A 89 -2.90 14.29 1.74
C ASN A 89 -4.21 13.97 2.47
N ARG A 90 -5.37 14.24 1.84
CA ARG A 90 -6.64 13.84 2.43
C ARG A 90 -6.75 12.32 2.53
N ASP A 91 -7.65 11.82 3.34
CA ASP A 91 -7.93 10.39 3.36
C ASP A 91 -8.48 9.94 2.01
N PRO A 92 -8.12 8.74 1.54
CA PRO A 92 -8.73 8.18 0.33
C PRO A 92 -10.24 8.03 0.48
N LYS A 93 -10.96 8.28 -0.61
CA LYS A 93 -12.38 7.97 -0.66
C LYS A 93 -12.58 6.46 -0.73
N LEU A 94 -13.72 5.98 -0.25
CA LEU A 94 -14.05 4.55 -0.29
C LEU A 94 -13.95 4.01 -1.72
N GLU A 95 -14.44 4.75 -2.70
CA GLU A 95 -14.38 4.38 -4.12
C GLU A 95 -12.94 4.23 -4.61
N GLU A 96 -12.04 5.11 -4.16
CA GLU A 96 -10.63 5.05 -4.52
C GLU A 96 -9.97 3.80 -3.94
N ALA A 97 -10.27 3.47 -2.69
CA ALA A 97 -9.80 2.24 -2.06
C ALA A 97 -10.36 1.01 -2.78
N LYS A 98 -11.63 1.03 -3.15
CA LYS A 98 -12.29 -0.05 -3.90
C LYS A 98 -11.64 -0.28 -5.25
N ASN A 99 -11.31 0.80 -5.98
CA ASN A 99 -10.65 0.71 -7.28
C ASN A 99 -9.24 0.14 -7.18
N CYS A 100 -8.54 0.44 -6.10
CA CYS A 100 -7.13 0.08 -5.93
C CYS A 100 -6.93 -1.28 -5.24
N PHE A 101 -7.88 -1.72 -4.43
CA PHE A 101 -7.77 -2.96 -3.64
C PHE A 101 -7.45 -4.20 -4.48
N PRO A 102 -7.99 -4.40 -5.69
CA PRO A 102 -7.63 -5.55 -6.52
C PRO A 102 -6.13 -5.67 -6.80
N TYR A 103 -5.42 -4.55 -6.93
CA TYR A 103 -3.96 -4.57 -7.11
C TYR A 103 -3.25 -5.07 -5.86
N LEU A 104 -3.67 -4.62 -4.67
CA LEU A 104 -3.12 -5.11 -3.41
C LEU A 104 -3.36 -6.62 -3.27
N LYS A 105 -4.57 -7.06 -3.58
CA LYS A 105 -4.93 -8.48 -3.52
C LYS A 105 -4.03 -9.32 -4.42
N LEU A 106 -3.80 -8.86 -5.65
CA LEU A 106 -2.88 -9.53 -6.59
C LEU A 106 -1.45 -9.58 -6.06
N GLN A 107 -0.98 -8.48 -5.46
CA GLN A 107 0.35 -8.44 -4.85
C GLN A 107 0.48 -9.47 -3.72
N LEU A 108 -0.49 -9.51 -2.81
CA LEU A 108 -0.47 -10.43 -1.68
C LEU A 108 -0.54 -11.89 -2.14
N GLU A 109 -1.38 -12.19 -3.12
CA GLU A 109 -1.48 -13.55 -3.68
C GLU A 109 -0.18 -13.98 -4.37
N ALA A 110 0.49 -13.06 -5.07
CA ALA A 110 1.74 -13.35 -5.76
C ALA A 110 2.91 -13.52 -4.78
N MET A 111 2.95 -12.73 -3.71
CA MET A 111 4.03 -12.77 -2.72
C MET A 111 3.90 -13.90 -1.71
N THR A 112 2.67 -14.35 -1.43
CA THR A 112 2.40 -15.39 -0.41
C THR A 112 3.13 -15.14 0.91
N PRO A 113 2.90 -13.99 1.59
CA PRO A 113 3.61 -13.70 2.85
C PRO A 113 3.13 -14.61 3.98
N GLU A 114 3.99 -14.80 4.99
CA GLU A 114 3.60 -15.54 6.19
C GLU A 114 2.63 -14.72 7.05
N VAL A 115 2.83 -13.39 7.11
CA VAL A 115 2.02 -12.48 7.94
C VAL A 115 1.76 -11.21 7.15
N ILE A 116 0.54 -10.68 7.30
CA ILE A 116 0.16 -9.34 6.81
C ILE A 116 -0.06 -8.46 8.03
N CYS A 117 0.66 -7.36 8.12
CA CYS A 117 0.55 -6.40 9.22
C CYS A 117 -0.07 -5.10 8.71
N SER A 118 -1.30 -4.81 9.13
CA SER A 118 -1.97 -3.56 8.76
C SER A 118 -1.49 -2.43 9.68
N LEU A 119 -1.28 -1.25 9.09
CA LEU A 119 -0.84 -0.06 9.79
C LEU A 119 -1.95 0.99 9.74
N GLY A 120 -2.60 1.20 10.88
CA GLY A 120 -3.69 2.16 11.03
C GLY A 120 -5.07 1.57 10.82
N THR A 121 -6.07 2.31 11.26
CA THR A 121 -7.47 1.87 11.28
C THR A 121 -8.03 1.62 9.89
N HIS A 122 -7.77 2.51 8.95
CA HIS A 122 -8.32 2.40 7.59
C HIS A 122 -7.77 1.19 6.85
N ALA A 123 -6.45 0.99 6.87
CA ALA A 123 -5.84 -0.18 6.24
C ALA A 123 -6.38 -1.48 6.85
N THR A 124 -6.53 -1.52 8.17
CA THR A 124 -7.06 -2.67 8.87
C THR A 124 -8.48 -2.99 8.42
N LYS A 125 -9.34 -1.99 8.34
CA LYS A 125 -10.73 -2.18 7.88
C LYS A 125 -10.81 -2.72 6.46
N TYR A 126 -10.00 -2.16 5.55
CA TYR A 126 -9.99 -2.60 4.15
C TYR A 126 -9.51 -4.05 4.02
N LEU A 127 -8.48 -4.43 4.75
CA LEU A 127 -7.97 -5.80 4.72
C LEU A 127 -8.95 -6.81 5.32
N ILE A 128 -9.57 -6.49 6.45
CA ILE A 128 -10.56 -7.36 7.09
C ILE A 128 -11.78 -7.54 6.18
N SER A 129 -12.23 -6.49 5.51
CA SER A 129 -13.39 -6.57 4.62
C SER A 129 -13.11 -7.37 3.35
N ASN A 130 -11.84 -7.48 2.94
CA ASN A 130 -11.40 -8.27 1.79
C ASN A 130 -12.25 -8.04 0.53
N GLY A 131 -12.52 -6.77 0.22
CA GLY A 131 -13.29 -6.38 -0.96
C GLY A 131 -14.78 -6.14 -0.70
N ASP A 132 -15.31 -6.45 0.48
CA ASP A 132 -16.68 -6.13 0.85
C ASP A 132 -16.75 -4.71 1.42
N PHE A 133 -16.59 -3.74 0.54
CA PHE A 133 -16.51 -2.33 0.92
C PHE A 133 -17.86 -1.73 1.31
N GLU A 134 -18.96 -2.33 0.86
CA GLU A 134 -20.30 -1.83 1.19
C GLU A 134 -20.62 -1.96 2.67
N ASN A 135 -20.05 -2.95 3.34
CA ASN A 135 -20.26 -3.22 4.75
C ASN A 135 -19.10 -2.77 5.64
N ILE A 136 -18.14 -2.02 5.10
CA ILE A 136 -16.92 -1.66 5.83
C ILE A 136 -17.20 -0.82 7.08
N SER A 137 -18.22 0.03 7.05
CA SER A 137 -18.60 0.87 8.19
C SER A 137 -19.21 0.08 9.34
N LYS A 138 -19.58 -1.18 9.11
CA LYS A 138 -20.17 -2.08 10.11
C LYS A 138 -19.14 -2.94 10.83
N ARG A 139 -17.86 -2.80 10.48
CA ARG A 139 -16.78 -3.65 11.00
C ARG A 139 -15.85 -2.96 12.00
#